data_93488aefcd7e7efca43e8090f11d467b
#
_entry.id   93488aefcd7e7efca43e8090f11d467b
#
_cell.length_a   1.000
_cell.length_b   1.000
_cell.length_c   1.000
_cell.angle_alpha   90.00
_cell.angle_beta   90.00
_cell.angle_gamma   90.00
#
_symmetry.space_group_name_H-M   'P 1'
#
loop_
_entity.id
_entity.type
_entity.pdbx_description
1 polymer ?
#
loop_
_entity_poly.entity_id
_entity_poly.type
_entity_poly.pdbx_seq_one_letter_code
_entity_poly.pdbx_strand_id
1 'polypeptide(L)'
;MNRARKRHVGWASLALLTAALAVAAAGCGSSGKKSAGKKSNLPTSIGKPEGTLNLIEWPGYALPQWRKPFERQTGCKVHLKDAGSSNQMVALMRTGGGGGGGQYDMVSASGDATLRLIYGHDVRPVNVDLIPGWKDFIPQLKSPAHNTVKGVHYGVSLQWGPNTLIYNTKKFPSAPTSWGVLYGRRYKGRITVPNNPIQIADAALYLSKTQPSLGITDPYELTKKQFDATIALLKRQKPLVKTYWNYASDEITAFANGDVWVGAGWPYQTLTLKSKKVPVAETIPKEGATGWADTWMLAKKAKHPNCAYLWMKWVSTPKVQAEQALGFGETPANTKACPFMNKMTAGSCHSYHADAPTAYFNSIKFWKTPVADCGNGKKNCVDYTAWQKAWTEVTG
;
A
#
# COMPACT_ATOMS: atom_id res chain seq x y z
N MET A 1 -33.10 -68.92 -4.64
CA MET A 1 -32.36 -69.82 -5.54
C MET A 1 -30.93 -69.39 -5.50
N ASN A 2 -30.06 -70.02 -4.62
CA ASN A 2 -29.07 -71.06 -4.86
C ASN A 2 -28.07 -70.67 -5.95
N ARG A 3 -26.75 -70.65 -5.72
CA ARG A 3 -25.75 -71.49 -5.01
C ARG A 3 -24.43 -70.65 -4.98
N ALA A 4 -23.67 -70.46 -3.97
CA ALA A 4 -22.71 -71.26 -3.19
C ALA A 4 -21.75 -72.19 -3.99
N ARG A 5 -20.43 -71.96 -3.82
CA ARG A 5 -19.34 -72.91 -3.56
C ARG A 5 -17.97 -72.21 -3.73
N LYS A 6 -17.21 -72.11 -2.67
CA LYS A 6 -16.22 -73.00 -1.98
C LYS A 6 -14.87 -73.10 -2.73
N ARG A 7 -13.84 -72.53 -2.10
CA ARG A 7 -12.64 -73.10 -1.43
C ARG A 7 -11.66 -73.83 -2.34
N HIS A 8 -10.41 -73.45 -2.31
CA HIS A 8 -9.33 -74.34 -1.86
C HIS A 8 -8.09 -73.56 -1.36
N VAL A 9 -7.57 -74.10 -0.26
CA VAL A 9 -6.36 -73.75 0.53
C VAL A 9 -5.20 -74.55 -0.05
N GLY A 10 -4.03 -73.99 -0.11
CA GLY A 10 -2.78 -74.72 -0.41
C GLY A 10 -1.62 -74.11 0.40
N TRP A 11 -1.07 -74.92 1.23
CA TRP A 11 -0.02 -74.68 2.20
C TRP A 11 1.37 -75.03 1.67
N ALA A 12 2.40 -74.46 2.39
CA ALA A 12 3.80 -74.91 2.58
C ALA A 12 4.78 -74.41 1.50
N SER A 13 5.98 -73.90 1.80
CA SER A 13 6.94 -74.36 2.80
C SER A 13 8.01 -73.30 3.10
N LEU A 14 8.48 -73.40 4.29
CA LEU A 14 9.60 -72.79 5.00
C LEU A 14 10.96 -73.09 4.32
N ALA A 15 11.84 -72.09 4.21
CA ALA A 15 13.27 -72.30 4.17
C ALA A 15 14.02 -71.16 4.84
N LEU A 16 14.55 -71.43 6.00
CA LEU A 16 15.56 -70.61 6.71
C LEU A 16 16.91 -70.75 5.99
N LEU A 17 17.61 -69.64 5.78
CA LEU A 17 19.06 -69.62 5.68
C LEU A 17 19.63 -68.37 6.34
N THR A 18 20.38 -68.63 7.38
CA THR A 18 21.21 -67.69 8.14
C THR A 18 22.50 -67.41 7.40
N ALA A 19 22.91 -66.10 7.33
CA ALA A 19 24.31 -65.73 7.22
C ALA A 19 24.60 -64.28 7.57
N ALA A 20 25.37 -64.14 8.63
CA ALA A 20 26.48 -63.21 8.88
C ALA A 20 26.29 -61.67 8.86
N LEU A 21 26.47 -61.11 10.07
CA LEU A 21 26.82 -59.70 10.33
C LEU A 21 28.12 -59.31 9.62
N ALA A 22 28.07 -58.16 8.92
CA ALA A 22 29.25 -57.32 8.73
C ALA A 22 28.87 -55.89 9.14
N VAL A 23 29.40 -55.45 10.27
CA VAL A 23 29.35 -54.06 10.77
C VAL A 23 30.34 -53.24 9.94
N ALA A 24 29.84 -52.32 9.10
CA ALA A 24 30.65 -51.26 8.57
C ALA A 24 30.06 -49.94 9.07
N ALA A 25 30.78 -49.32 10.00
CA ALA A 25 30.54 -47.98 10.43
C ALA A 25 30.84 -47.01 9.27
N ALA A 26 29.80 -46.40 8.70
CA ALA A 26 29.93 -45.28 7.76
C ALA A 26 29.15 -44.10 8.30
N GLY A 27 29.87 -42.99 8.47
CA GLY A 27 29.44 -41.78 9.15
C GLY A 27 28.17 -41.14 8.59
N CYS A 28 27.40 -40.61 9.50
CA CYS A 28 26.28 -39.70 9.19
C CYS A 28 26.79 -38.41 8.55
N GLY A 29 26.87 -38.37 7.25
CA GLY A 29 26.88 -37.14 6.48
C GLY A 29 25.44 -36.72 6.23
N SER A 30 24.89 -35.85 7.08
CA SER A 30 23.64 -35.17 6.83
C SER A 30 23.79 -34.22 5.63
N SER A 31 23.61 -34.71 4.43
CA SER A 31 23.44 -33.89 3.26
C SER A 31 22.04 -33.30 3.30
N GLY A 32 21.91 -32.14 4.00
CA GLY A 32 20.75 -31.26 3.85
C GLY A 32 20.57 -30.94 2.37
N LYS A 33 19.61 -31.57 1.75
CA LYS A 33 19.09 -31.12 0.44
C LYS A 33 18.62 -29.69 0.63
N LYS A 34 19.50 -28.71 0.31
CA LYS A 34 19.06 -27.34 0.04
C LYS A 34 18.01 -27.48 -1.06
N SER A 35 16.76 -27.22 -0.71
CA SER A 35 15.69 -26.99 -1.66
C SER A 35 16.23 -26.00 -2.67
N ALA A 36 16.48 -26.44 -3.90
CA ALA A 36 16.83 -25.59 -5.00
C ALA A 36 15.59 -24.72 -5.27
N GLY A 37 15.55 -23.53 -4.66
CA GLY A 37 14.55 -22.52 -4.93
C GLY A 37 14.50 -22.34 -6.44
N LYS A 38 13.29 -22.42 -7.05
CA LYS A 38 13.07 -22.06 -8.44
C LYS A 38 13.82 -20.76 -8.69
N LYS A 39 14.83 -20.77 -9.56
CA LYS A 39 15.53 -19.55 -9.99
C LYS A 39 14.45 -18.57 -10.43
N SER A 40 14.32 -17.45 -9.73
CA SER A 40 13.39 -16.40 -10.11
C SER A 40 13.78 -15.95 -11.51
N ASN A 41 12.84 -15.91 -12.46
CA ASN A 41 13.05 -15.34 -13.80
C ASN A 41 13.17 -13.81 -13.77
N LEU A 42 13.73 -13.27 -12.70
CA LEU A 42 13.95 -11.84 -12.53
C LEU A 42 15.25 -11.44 -13.23
N PRO A 43 15.29 -10.24 -13.82
CA PRO A 43 16.52 -9.73 -14.41
C PRO A 43 17.60 -9.59 -13.33
N THR A 44 18.84 -9.90 -13.67
CA THR A 44 20.03 -9.75 -12.80
C THR A 44 20.82 -8.49 -13.09
N SER A 45 20.49 -7.78 -14.17
CA SER A 45 21.07 -6.48 -14.56
C SER A 45 20.03 -5.66 -15.31
N ILE A 46 20.22 -4.34 -15.34
CA ILE A 46 19.45 -3.43 -16.18
C ILE A 46 20.15 -3.39 -17.54
N GLY A 47 19.42 -3.70 -18.61
CA GLY A 47 19.93 -3.68 -19.97
C GLY A 47 19.96 -2.26 -20.58
N LYS A 48 20.10 -2.20 -21.91
CA LYS A 48 20.04 -0.92 -22.63
C LYS A 48 18.65 -0.29 -22.53
N PRO A 49 18.57 1.04 -22.34
CA PRO A 49 17.29 1.75 -22.36
C PRO A 49 16.56 1.58 -23.70
N GLU A 50 15.24 1.42 -23.64
CA GLU A 50 14.40 1.29 -24.84
C GLU A 50 13.98 2.64 -25.43
N GLY A 51 14.39 3.76 -24.82
CA GLY A 51 14.15 5.12 -25.29
C GLY A 51 12.80 5.72 -24.91
N THR A 52 11.89 4.95 -24.36
CA THR A 52 10.52 5.38 -23.97
C THR A 52 10.12 4.76 -22.66
N LEU A 53 9.29 5.47 -21.88
CA LEU A 53 8.67 4.99 -20.63
C LEU A 53 7.25 5.56 -20.49
N ASN A 54 6.26 4.70 -20.43
CA ASN A 54 4.85 5.09 -20.32
C ASN A 54 4.35 4.82 -18.90
N LEU A 55 4.02 5.88 -18.17
CA LEU A 55 3.62 5.83 -16.76
C LEU A 55 2.14 6.15 -16.59
N ILE A 56 1.45 5.37 -15.74
CA ILE A 56 0.23 5.80 -15.07
C ILE A 56 0.64 6.34 -13.71
N GLU A 57 0.26 7.58 -13.38
CA GLU A 57 0.66 8.20 -12.12
C GLU A 57 -0.46 8.98 -11.44
N TRP A 58 -0.26 9.23 -10.15
CA TRP A 58 -0.95 10.32 -9.49
C TRP A 58 -0.42 11.65 -10.05
N PRO A 59 -1.29 12.65 -10.32
CA PRO A 59 -0.85 13.94 -10.80
C PRO A 59 0.24 14.54 -9.90
N GLY A 60 1.41 14.83 -10.47
CA GLY A 60 2.54 15.39 -9.74
C GLY A 60 3.68 14.44 -9.38
N TYR A 61 3.55 13.12 -9.63
CA TYR A 61 4.59 12.15 -9.30
C TYR A 61 5.77 12.12 -10.28
N ALA A 62 5.63 12.70 -11.48
CA ALA A 62 6.72 12.88 -12.45
C ALA A 62 6.82 14.32 -12.94
N LEU A 63 6.93 15.28 -12.01
CA LEU A 63 7.10 16.69 -12.35
C LEU A 63 8.39 16.94 -13.14
N PRO A 64 8.45 17.99 -13.97
CA PRO A 64 9.59 18.29 -14.83
C PRO A 64 10.92 18.40 -14.08
N GLN A 65 10.92 18.81 -12.81
CA GLN A 65 12.14 19.05 -12.01
C GLN A 65 13.01 17.80 -11.88
N TRP A 66 12.43 16.62 -11.70
CA TRP A 66 13.17 15.35 -11.63
C TRP A 66 13.00 14.48 -12.88
N ARG A 67 11.91 14.63 -13.63
CA ARG A 67 11.67 13.90 -14.88
C ARG A 67 12.65 14.30 -15.97
N LYS A 68 12.83 15.61 -16.22
CA LYS A 68 13.73 16.10 -17.26
C LYS A 68 15.19 15.68 -17.09
N PRO A 69 15.79 15.77 -15.88
CA PRO A 69 17.12 15.19 -15.63
C PRO A 69 17.20 13.69 -15.90
N PHE A 70 16.20 12.90 -15.52
CA PHE A 70 16.10 11.48 -15.84
C PHE A 70 16.13 11.23 -17.35
N GLU A 71 15.28 11.92 -18.11
CA GLU A 71 15.20 11.80 -19.57
C GLU A 71 16.56 12.09 -20.23
N ARG A 72 17.24 13.17 -19.79
CA ARG A 72 18.58 13.54 -20.32
C ARG A 72 19.65 12.50 -19.99
N GLN A 73 19.61 11.94 -18.78
CA GLN A 73 20.64 11.03 -18.32
C GLN A 73 20.50 9.63 -18.90
N THR A 74 19.27 9.18 -19.15
CA THR A 74 18.98 7.79 -19.53
C THR A 74 18.57 7.63 -20.99
N GLY A 75 18.13 8.71 -21.65
CA GLY A 75 17.51 8.66 -22.96
C GLY A 75 16.07 8.12 -22.97
N CYS A 76 15.50 7.77 -21.79
CA CYS A 76 14.11 7.30 -21.67
C CYS A 76 13.15 8.50 -21.64
N LYS A 77 12.46 8.80 -22.73
CA LYS A 77 11.38 9.80 -22.75
C LYS A 77 10.17 9.30 -21.98
N VAL A 78 9.68 10.11 -21.04
CA VAL A 78 8.57 9.75 -20.16
C VAL A 78 7.26 10.33 -20.68
N HIS A 79 6.30 9.45 -20.93
CA HIS A 79 4.92 9.79 -21.28
C HIS A 79 4.03 9.50 -20.08
N LEU A 80 3.21 10.49 -19.72
CA LEU A 80 2.39 10.46 -18.51
C LEU A 80 0.91 10.23 -18.85
N LYS A 81 0.28 9.41 -18.04
CA LYS A 81 -1.16 9.25 -17.96
C LYS A 81 -1.58 9.49 -16.52
N ASP A 82 -2.14 10.65 -16.24
CA ASP A 82 -2.71 10.94 -14.93
C ASP A 82 -3.92 10.06 -14.64
N ALA A 83 -4.00 9.61 -13.40
CA ALA A 83 -5.15 8.91 -12.85
C ALA A 83 -5.55 9.53 -11.51
N GLY A 84 -6.82 9.88 -11.36
CA GLY A 84 -7.35 10.56 -10.17
C GLY A 84 -7.83 9.62 -9.08
N SER A 85 -7.74 8.28 -9.28
CA SER A 85 -8.15 7.30 -8.26
C SER A 85 -7.50 5.94 -8.47
N SER A 86 -7.37 5.17 -7.38
CA SER A 86 -6.93 3.76 -7.41
C SER A 86 -7.75 2.89 -8.36
N ASN A 87 -9.06 3.12 -8.45
CA ASN A 87 -9.93 2.39 -9.38
C ASN A 87 -9.58 2.68 -10.84
N GLN A 88 -9.31 3.94 -11.17
CA GLN A 88 -8.90 4.34 -12.50
C GLN A 88 -7.53 3.74 -12.85
N MET A 89 -6.57 3.73 -11.93
CA MET A 89 -5.26 3.08 -12.14
C MET A 89 -5.39 1.60 -12.45
N VAL A 90 -6.22 0.87 -11.68
CA VAL A 90 -6.48 -0.55 -11.92
C VAL A 90 -7.16 -0.78 -13.28
N ALA A 91 -8.13 0.05 -13.66
CA ALA A 91 -8.80 -0.05 -14.94
C ALA A 91 -7.82 0.18 -16.11
N LEU A 92 -7.02 1.24 -16.07
CA LEU A 92 -6.01 1.56 -17.08
C LEU A 92 -4.97 0.46 -17.21
N MET A 93 -4.50 -0.12 -16.10
CA MET A 93 -3.54 -1.22 -16.12
C MET A 93 -4.14 -2.48 -16.76
N ARG A 94 -5.38 -2.82 -16.46
CA ARG A 94 -6.06 -4.00 -17.05
C ARG A 94 -6.27 -3.87 -18.54
N THR A 95 -6.65 -2.70 -19.01
CA THR A 95 -6.91 -2.45 -20.43
C THR A 95 -5.63 -2.18 -21.23
N GLY A 96 -4.65 -1.50 -20.66
CA GLY A 96 -3.46 -1.03 -21.36
C GLY A 96 -2.12 -1.62 -20.92
N GLY A 97 -1.99 -2.10 -19.68
CA GLY A 97 -0.69 -2.50 -19.13
C GLY A 97 -0.56 -3.98 -18.79
N GLY A 98 -1.58 -4.59 -18.20
CA GLY A 98 -1.54 -5.96 -17.71
C GLY A 98 -2.13 -6.95 -18.68
N GLY A 99 -3.45 -7.02 -18.75
CA GLY A 99 -4.20 -7.87 -19.67
C GLY A 99 -4.24 -7.37 -21.10
N GLY A 100 -4.09 -6.03 -21.29
CA GLY A 100 -4.15 -5.34 -22.58
C GLY A 100 -2.85 -5.39 -23.40
N GLY A 101 -2.66 -4.41 -24.27
CA GLY A 101 -1.63 -4.40 -25.29
C GLY A 101 -0.22 -3.95 -24.91
N GLY A 102 0.12 -3.75 -23.62
CA GLY A 102 1.41 -3.19 -23.21
C GLY A 102 1.55 -1.70 -23.60
N GLN A 103 0.48 -0.94 -23.42
CA GLN A 103 0.46 0.50 -23.64
C GLN A 103 1.20 1.24 -22.52
N TYR A 104 1.11 0.74 -21.29
CA TYR A 104 1.76 1.31 -20.11
C TYR A 104 2.82 0.35 -19.60
N ASP A 105 3.91 0.93 -19.09
CA ASP A 105 5.04 0.19 -18.55
C ASP A 105 4.98 0.13 -17.02
N MET A 106 4.48 1.18 -16.37
CA MET A 106 4.43 1.27 -14.92
C MET A 106 3.17 1.98 -14.43
N VAL A 107 2.88 1.76 -13.16
CA VAL A 107 1.86 2.48 -12.40
C VAL A 107 2.37 2.83 -11.01
N SER A 108 2.03 4.04 -10.50
CA SER A 108 2.27 4.46 -9.11
C SER A 108 1.02 4.17 -8.26
N ALA A 109 0.87 2.90 -7.83
CA ALA A 109 -0.36 2.45 -7.18
C ALA A 109 -0.31 2.61 -5.67
N SER A 110 -1.38 3.14 -5.06
CA SER A 110 -1.58 3.14 -3.61
C SER A 110 -1.93 1.74 -3.09
N GLY A 111 -1.73 1.49 -1.80
CA GLY A 111 -1.84 0.17 -1.20
C GLY A 111 -3.20 -0.51 -1.37
N ASP A 112 -4.28 0.25 -1.53
CA ASP A 112 -5.63 -0.27 -1.81
C ASP A 112 -5.79 -0.81 -3.25
N ALA A 113 -4.87 -0.46 -4.17
CA ALA A 113 -4.85 -0.95 -5.55
C ALA A 113 -3.83 -2.08 -5.78
N THR A 114 -2.72 -2.09 -5.02
CA THR A 114 -1.56 -2.93 -5.32
C THR A 114 -1.87 -4.43 -5.35
N LEU A 115 -2.54 -4.99 -4.34
CA LEU A 115 -2.88 -6.42 -4.34
C LEU A 115 -3.92 -6.77 -5.42
N ARG A 116 -4.79 -5.84 -5.80
CA ARG A 116 -5.73 -6.02 -6.93
C ARG A 116 -4.97 -6.22 -8.24
N LEU A 117 -3.91 -5.44 -8.45
CA LEU A 117 -3.03 -5.53 -9.61
C LEU A 117 -2.18 -6.82 -9.57
N ILE A 118 -1.68 -7.19 -8.39
CA ILE A 118 -0.87 -8.42 -8.21
C ILE A 118 -1.72 -9.67 -8.48
N TYR A 119 -2.86 -9.81 -7.81
CA TYR A 119 -3.74 -10.97 -7.96
C TYR A 119 -4.49 -10.98 -9.29
N GLY A 120 -4.69 -9.81 -9.91
CA GLY A 120 -5.19 -9.67 -11.28
C GLY A 120 -4.16 -10.02 -12.36
N HIS A 121 -2.90 -10.30 -11.96
CA HIS A 121 -1.79 -10.53 -12.89
C HIS A 121 -1.54 -9.35 -13.87
N ASP A 122 -1.86 -8.14 -13.44
CA ASP A 122 -1.67 -6.92 -14.23
C ASP A 122 -0.22 -6.40 -14.12
N VAL A 123 0.49 -6.78 -13.05
CA VAL A 123 1.89 -6.44 -12.77
C VAL A 123 2.74 -7.69 -12.60
N ARG A 124 4.06 -7.53 -12.67
CA ARG A 124 5.02 -8.62 -12.50
C ARG A 124 6.04 -8.32 -11.41
N PRO A 125 6.69 -9.35 -10.85
CA PRO A 125 7.74 -9.19 -9.85
C PRO A 125 8.89 -8.32 -10.33
N VAL A 126 9.52 -7.62 -9.39
CA VAL A 126 10.72 -6.80 -9.61
C VAL A 126 11.89 -7.30 -8.76
N ASN A 127 13.11 -7.17 -9.30
CA ASN A 127 14.34 -7.41 -8.54
C ASN A 127 14.77 -6.11 -7.87
N VAL A 128 14.54 -6.00 -6.57
CA VAL A 128 14.89 -4.80 -5.79
C VAL A 128 16.40 -4.60 -5.62
N ASP A 129 17.21 -5.66 -5.80
CA ASP A 129 18.67 -5.56 -5.76
C ASP A 129 19.24 -4.67 -6.89
N LEU A 130 18.48 -4.47 -7.97
CA LEU A 130 18.81 -3.56 -9.05
C LEU A 130 18.51 -2.09 -8.71
N ILE A 131 17.97 -1.81 -7.52
CA ILE A 131 17.52 -0.49 -7.07
C ILE A 131 18.27 -0.12 -5.79
N PRO A 132 19.50 0.40 -5.88
CA PRO A 132 20.37 0.62 -4.72
C PRO A 132 19.74 1.48 -3.62
N GLY A 133 18.88 2.44 -3.98
CA GLY A 133 18.19 3.30 -3.02
C GLY A 133 17.24 2.55 -2.11
N TRP A 134 16.72 1.40 -2.53
CA TRP A 134 15.77 0.59 -1.75
C TRP A 134 16.35 0.13 -0.39
N LYS A 135 17.66 -0.14 -0.31
CA LYS A 135 18.31 -0.54 0.95
C LYS A 135 18.23 0.53 2.04
N ASP A 136 18.09 1.78 1.65
CA ASP A 136 18.04 2.94 2.55
C ASP A 136 16.60 3.36 2.87
N PHE A 137 15.59 2.60 2.45
CA PHE A 137 14.19 2.85 2.79
C PHE A 137 13.91 2.52 4.26
N ILE A 138 12.91 3.17 4.83
CA ILE A 138 12.42 2.79 6.16
C ILE A 138 12.01 1.31 6.15
N PRO A 139 12.26 0.58 7.25
CA PRO A 139 12.01 -0.87 7.31
C PRO A 139 10.57 -1.26 6.89
N GLN A 140 9.58 -0.47 7.29
CA GLN A 140 8.17 -0.70 7.00
C GLN A 140 7.83 -0.64 5.51
N LEU A 141 8.65 0.03 4.69
CA LEU A 141 8.44 0.19 3.24
C LEU A 141 9.40 -0.64 2.37
N LYS A 142 10.30 -1.43 2.96
CA LYS A 142 11.13 -2.36 2.20
C LYS A 142 10.34 -3.54 1.65
N SER A 143 9.51 -4.15 2.49
CA SER A 143 8.71 -5.33 2.12
C SER A 143 7.29 -5.24 2.68
N PRO A 144 6.56 -4.15 2.40
CA PRO A 144 5.24 -3.98 2.96
C PRO A 144 4.25 -4.98 2.37
N ALA A 145 3.28 -5.41 3.18
CA ALA A 145 2.29 -6.42 2.79
C ALA A 145 1.44 -6.01 1.57
N HIS A 146 1.33 -4.72 1.28
CA HIS A 146 0.55 -4.24 0.14
C HIS A 146 1.26 -4.46 -1.21
N ASN A 147 2.60 -4.55 -1.26
CA ASN A 147 3.33 -4.76 -2.52
C ASN A 147 4.28 -5.97 -2.51
N THR A 148 4.31 -6.74 -1.42
CA THR A 148 5.16 -7.92 -1.26
C THR A 148 4.29 -9.12 -0.88
N VAL A 149 4.25 -10.12 -1.75
CA VAL A 149 3.43 -11.33 -1.58
C VAL A 149 4.34 -12.55 -1.51
N LYS A 150 4.29 -13.31 -0.41
CA LYS A 150 5.13 -14.51 -0.19
C LYS A 150 6.63 -14.23 -0.41
N GLY A 151 7.11 -13.07 0.05
CA GLY A 151 8.50 -12.65 -0.10
C GLY A 151 8.89 -12.14 -1.49
N VAL A 152 7.95 -12.07 -2.43
CA VAL A 152 8.17 -11.56 -3.80
C VAL A 152 7.75 -10.10 -3.87
N HIS A 153 8.66 -9.21 -4.27
CA HIS A 153 8.39 -7.78 -4.45
C HIS A 153 7.76 -7.52 -5.82
N TYR A 154 6.71 -6.69 -5.84
CA TYR A 154 6.01 -6.28 -7.07
C TYR A 154 6.19 -4.81 -7.40
N GLY A 155 7.09 -4.14 -6.71
CA GLY A 155 7.43 -2.75 -6.95
C GLY A 155 8.28 -2.19 -5.82
N VAL A 156 8.52 -0.88 -5.89
CA VAL A 156 9.26 -0.13 -4.86
C VAL A 156 8.38 0.99 -4.34
N SER A 157 8.37 1.16 -3.03
CA SER A 157 7.67 2.27 -2.38
C SER A 157 8.33 3.58 -2.78
N LEU A 158 7.52 4.58 -3.08
CA LEU A 158 8.00 5.90 -3.49
C LEU A 158 8.01 6.86 -2.30
N GLN A 159 6.85 7.17 -1.82
CA GLN A 159 6.56 8.11 -0.76
C GLN A 159 5.39 7.60 0.06
N TRP A 160 5.17 8.21 1.19
CA TRP A 160 4.10 7.83 2.08
C TRP A 160 3.56 9.03 2.86
N GLY A 161 2.41 8.86 3.44
CA GLY A 161 1.83 9.83 4.37
C GLY A 161 0.75 9.19 5.23
N PRO A 162 0.56 9.69 6.45
CA PRO A 162 -0.58 9.29 7.27
C PRO A 162 -1.86 9.96 6.79
N ASN A 163 -3.00 9.33 7.06
CA ASN A 163 -4.24 10.06 7.18
C ASN A 163 -4.20 10.85 8.48
N THR A 164 -4.36 12.17 8.41
CA THR A 164 -4.32 13.04 9.57
C THR A 164 -5.70 13.60 9.88
N LEU A 165 -5.93 13.92 11.14
CA LEU A 165 -7.09 14.68 11.56
C LEU A 165 -6.77 16.16 11.42
N ILE A 166 -7.29 16.79 10.36
CA ILE A 166 -7.13 18.22 10.09
C ILE A 166 -8.22 18.99 10.84
N TYR A 167 -7.87 20.08 11.51
CA TYR A 167 -8.81 20.88 12.27
C TYR A 167 -8.53 22.38 12.17
N ASN A 168 -9.58 23.19 12.26
CA ASN A 168 -9.49 24.64 12.30
C ASN A 168 -9.12 25.11 13.72
N THR A 169 -7.95 25.74 13.87
CA THR A 169 -7.40 26.16 15.17
C THR A 169 -8.22 27.24 15.86
N LYS A 170 -9.06 27.99 15.15
CA LYS A 170 -9.99 28.96 15.75
C LYS A 170 -11.27 28.29 16.30
N LYS A 171 -11.56 27.05 15.87
CA LYS A 171 -12.74 26.28 16.30
C LYS A 171 -12.40 25.20 17.33
N PHE A 172 -11.13 24.83 17.41
CA PHE A 172 -10.58 23.87 18.36
C PHE A 172 -9.50 24.54 19.19
N PRO A 173 -9.77 24.90 20.45
CA PRO A 173 -8.78 25.55 21.35
C PRO A 173 -7.57 24.64 21.64
N SER A 174 -7.75 23.32 21.54
CA SER A 174 -6.71 22.30 21.62
C SER A 174 -6.86 21.28 20.52
N ALA A 175 -5.76 20.61 20.18
CA ALA A 175 -5.78 19.54 19.17
C ALA A 175 -6.76 18.42 19.58
N PRO A 176 -7.63 17.94 18.68
CA PRO A 176 -8.47 16.78 18.94
C PRO A 176 -7.60 15.54 19.17
N THR A 177 -7.86 14.80 20.24
CA THR A 177 -7.06 13.63 20.62
C THR A 177 -7.63 12.30 20.14
N SER A 178 -8.78 12.31 19.48
CA SER A 178 -9.49 11.10 19.02
C SER A 178 -10.20 11.32 17.69
N TRP A 179 -10.20 10.34 16.83
CA TRP A 179 -11.06 10.26 15.63
C TRP A 179 -12.55 10.35 15.97
N GLY A 180 -12.91 10.14 17.23
CA GLY A 180 -14.30 10.24 17.72
C GLY A 180 -15.00 11.56 17.38
N VAL A 181 -14.24 12.65 17.14
CA VAL A 181 -14.80 13.95 16.72
C VAL A 181 -15.51 13.87 15.37
N LEU A 182 -15.15 12.90 14.50
CA LEU A 182 -15.78 12.67 13.20
C LEU A 182 -17.08 11.85 13.31
N TYR A 183 -17.33 11.22 14.45
CA TYR A 183 -18.49 10.33 14.68
C TYR A 183 -19.51 10.91 15.66
N GLY A 184 -19.19 12.04 16.28
CA GLY A 184 -20.04 12.72 17.25
C GLY A 184 -20.89 13.85 16.63
N ARG A 185 -22.04 14.15 17.23
CA ARG A 185 -22.98 15.17 16.73
C ARG A 185 -22.48 16.62 16.90
N ARG A 186 -21.47 16.85 17.73
CA ARG A 186 -20.98 18.19 18.10
C ARG A 186 -20.61 19.04 16.88
N TYR A 187 -20.05 18.42 15.84
CA TYR A 187 -19.58 19.11 14.63
C TYR A 187 -20.41 18.75 13.39
N LYS A 188 -21.68 18.32 13.60
CA LYS A 188 -22.59 18.01 12.48
C LYS A 188 -22.62 19.13 11.46
N GLY A 189 -22.47 18.77 10.17
CA GLY A 189 -22.44 19.72 9.06
C GLY A 189 -21.14 20.51 8.94
N ARG A 190 -20.10 20.15 9.72
CA ARG A 190 -18.77 20.77 9.70
C ARG A 190 -17.64 19.75 9.55
N ILE A 191 -17.97 18.53 9.18
CA ILE A 191 -17.06 17.41 9.01
C ILE A 191 -16.86 17.14 7.52
N THR A 192 -15.63 16.83 7.12
CA THR A 192 -15.31 16.31 5.78
C THR A 192 -14.42 15.08 5.87
N VAL A 193 -14.58 14.14 4.93
CA VAL A 193 -13.79 12.91 4.85
C VAL A 193 -13.61 12.52 3.37
N PRO A 194 -12.58 11.73 3.01
CA PRO A 194 -12.40 11.26 1.64
C PRO A 194 -13.58 10.42 1.13
N ASN A 195 -13.94 10.57 -0.14
CA ASN A 195 -14.86 9.67 -0.83
C ASN A 195 -14.12 8.44 -1.35
N ASN A 196 -13.69 7.58 -0.43
CA ASN A 196 -12.92 6.39 -0.77
C ASN A 196 -13.33 5.23 0.15
N PRO A 197 -13.60 4.01 -0.37
CA PRO A 197 -13.92 2.82 0.43
C PRO A 197 -12.88 2.51 1.52
N ILE A 198 -11.64 2.98 1.39
CA ILE A 198 -10.59 2.80 2.39
C ILE A 198 -10.93 3.48 3.74
N GLN A 199 -11.88 4.42 3.77
CA GLN A 199 -12.42 5.01 4.99
C GLN A 199 -13.06 3.97 5.93
N ILE A 200 -13.41 2.80 5.42
CA ILE A 200 -13.84 1.66 6.22
C ILE A 200 -12.71 1.22 7.15
N ALA A 201 -11.45 1.25 6.68
CA ALA A 201 -10.30 0.95 7.53
C ALA A 201 -10.07 2.00 8.63
N ASP A 202 -10.29 3.29 8.34
CA ASP A 202 -10.19 4.36 9.34
C ASP A 202 -11.22 4.16 10.46
N ALA A 203 -12.46 3.84 10.08
CA ALA A 203 -13.52 3.53 11.04
C ALA A 203 -13.23 2.24 11.84
N ALA A 204 -12.68 1.21 11.18
CA ALA A 204 -12.28 -0.03 11.84
C ALA A 204 -11.13 0.19 12.83
N LEU A 205 -10.14 1.02 12.49
CA LEU A 205 -9.06 1.40 13.38
C LEU A 205 -9.60 2.11 14.63
N TYR A 206 -10.52 3.05 14.45
CA TYR A 206 -11.21 3.70 15.58
C TYR A 206 -11.95 2.68 16.46
N LEU A 207 -12.72 1.77 15.85
CA LEU A 207 -13.46 0.72 16.59
C LEU A 207 -12.50 -0.24 17.30
N SER A 208 -11.33 -0.55 16.75
CA SER A 208 -10.37 -1.44 17.40
C SER A 208 -9.92 -0.94 18.77
N LYS A 209 -9.97 0.38 19.00
CA LYS A 209 -9.59 1.04 20.25
C LYS A 209 -10.79 1.36 21.15
N THR A 210 -11.94 1.66 20.56
CA THR A 210 -13.14 2.08 21.30
C THR A 210 -14.11 0.94 21.59
N GLN A 211 -14.01 -0.17 20.86
CA GLN A 211 -14.78 -1.41 21.06
C GLN A 211 -13.87 -2.64 20.95
N PRO A 212 -12.94 -2.85 21.90
CA PRO A 212 -11.95 -3.95 21.84
C PRO A 212 -12.58 -5.35 21.75
N SER A 213 -13.82 -5.51 22.22
CA SER A 213 -14.57 -6.78 22.13
C SER A 213 -14.86 -7.23 20.70
N LEU A 214 -14.71 -6.34 19.70
CA LEU A 214 -14.79 -6.72 18.30
C LEU A 214 -13.56 -7.53 17.84
N GLY A 215 -12.42 -7.45 18.54
CA GLY A 215 -11.22 -8.19 18.21
C GLY A 215 -10.57 -7.78 16.88
N ILE A 216 -10.71 -6.51 16.45
CA ILE A 216 -10.10 -6.00 15.23
C ILE A 216 -8.57 -5.82 15.47
N THR A 217 -7.76 -6.60 14.80
CA THR A 217 -6.28 -6.55 14.86
C THR A 217 -5.67 -5.84 13.66
N ASP A 218 -6.24 -6.04 12.48
CA ASP A 218 -5.86 -5.37 11.24
C ASP A 218 -7.12 -4.70 10.63
N PRO A 219 -7.11 -3.37 10.40
CA PRO A 219 -8.28 -2.65 9.88
C PRO A 219 -8.64 -3.02 8.43
N TYR A 220 -7.77 -3.74 7.72
CA TYR A 220 -8.00 -4.20 6.34
C TYR A 220 -8.44 -5.67 6.27
N GLU A 221 -8.35 -6.42 7.36
CA GLU A 221 -8.69 -7.84 7.45
C GLU A 221 -9.90 -8.03 8.36
N LEU A 222 -11.07 -7.58 7.91
CA LEU A 222 -12.29 -7.59 8.70
C LEU A 222 -13.13 -8.83 8.42
N THR A 223 -13.44 -9.59 9.46
CA THR A 223 -14.52 -10.60 9.40
C THR A 223 -15.87 -9.93 9.15
N LYS A 224 -16.88 -10.68 8.71
CA LYS A 224 -18.23 -10.13 8.45
C LYS A 224 -18.78 -9.34 9.64
N LYS A 225 -18.64 -9.86 10.88
CA LYS A 225 -19.12 -9.19 12.10
C LYS A 225 -18.40 -7.84 12.31
N GLN A 226 -17.08 -7.81 12.15
CA GLN A 226 -16.26 -6.59 12.32
C GLN A 226 -16.60 -5.57 11.24
N PHE A 227 -16.75 -6.04 10.01
CA PHE A 227 -17.15 -5.22 8.87
C PHE A 227 -18.51 -4.57 9.07
N ASP A 228 -19.54 -5.36 9.47
CA ASP A 228 -20.90 -4.85 9.70
C ASP A 228 -20.93 -3.80 10.81
N ALA A 229 -20.19 -4.00 11.90
CA ALA A 229 -20.06 -3.01 12.96
C ALA A 229 -19.42 -1.70 12.44
N THR A 230 -18.44 -1.82 11.57
CA THR A 230 -17.75 -0.68 10.95
C THR A 230 -18.68 0.09 10.01
N ILE A 231 -19.41 -0.62 9.15
CA ILE A 231 -20.42 0.00 8.26
C ILE A 231 -21.54 0.68 9.05
N ALA A 232 -21.98 0.07 10.15
CA ALA A 232 -22.98 0.69 11.03
C ALA A 232 -22.48 2.02 11.63
N LEU A 233 -21.18 2.12 11.99
CA LEU A 233 -20.57 3.38 12.43
C LEU A 233 -20.58 4.44 11.32
N LEU A 234 -20.17 4.06 10.10
CA LEU A 234 -20.14 4.98 8.96
C LEU A 234 -21.54 5.45 8.53
N LYS A 235 -22.55 4.56 8.58
CA LYS A 235 -23.95 4.95 8.34
C LYS A 235 -24.43 5.97 9.38
N ARG A 236 -24.01 5.88 10.64
CA ARG A 236 -24.28 6.90 11.66
C ARG A 236 -23.51 8.20 11.44
N GLN A 237 -22.31 8.13 10.85
CA GLN A 237 -21.50 9.30 10.49
C GLN A 237 -22.10 10.09 9.33
N LYS A 238 -22.68 9.42 8.31
CA LYS A 238 -23.17 10.04 7.07
C LYS A 238 -23.96 11.34 7.31
N PRO A 239 -24.99 11.40 8.17
CA PRO A 239 -25.77 12.62 8.40
C PRO A 239 -25.01 13.73 9.13
N LEU A 240 -23.79 13.48 9.59
CA LEU A 240 -22.90 14.44 10.25
C LEU A 240 -21.94 15.11 9.27
N VAL A 241 -21.61 14.43 8.18
CA VAL A 241 -20.66 14.87 7.16
C VAL A 241 -21.26 15.98 6.30
N LYS A 242 -20.51 17.06 6.10
CA LYS A 242 -20.87 18.16 5.19
C LYS A 242 -20.59 17.77 3.74
N THR A 243 -19.41 17.18 3.50
CA THR A 243 -18.99 16.76 2.16
C THR A 243 -18.01 15.59 2.22
N TYR A 244 -18.16 14.70 1.25
CA TYR A 244 -17.16 13.69 0.92
C TYR A 244 -16.31 14.24 -0.23
N TRP A 245 -15.01 14.45 0.00
CA TRP A 245 -14.14 15.01 -1.01
C TRP A 245 -13.54 13.93 -1.93
N ASN A 246 -13.42 14.23 -3.22
CA ASN A 246 -12.83 13.35 -4.23
C ASN A 246 -11.37 13.73 -4.53
N TYR A 247 -11.08 15.01 -4.52
CA TYR A 247 -9.73 15.56 -4.73
C TYR A 247 -9.29 16.37 -3.51
N ALA A 248 -7.99 16.37 -3.25
CA ALA A 248 -7.43 17.18 -2.16
C ALA A 248 -7.84 18.66 -2.25
N SER A 249 -8.00 19.19 -3.47
CA SER A 249 -8.49 20.56 -3.74
C SER A 249 -9.88 20.82 -3.17
N ASP A 250 -10.76 19.82 -3.14
CA ASP A 250 -12.13 19.96 -2.64
C ASP A 250 -12.11 20.24 -1.13
N GLU A 251 -11.32 19.44 -0.40
CA GLU A 251 -11.14 19.63 1.04
C GLU A 251 -10.44 20.94 1.36
N ILE A 252 -9.37 21.29 0.63
CA ILE A 252 -8.68 22.58 0.76
C ILE A 252 -9.68 23.74 0.60
N THR A 253 -10.53 23.69 -0.41
CA THR A 253 -11.55 24.71 -0.67
C THR A 253 -12.56 24.77 0.48
N ALA A 254 -13.07 23.65 0.95
CA ALA A 254 -14.03 23.58 2.03
C ALA A 254 -13.49 24.18 3.36
N PHE A 255 -12.23 23.90 3.70
CA PHE A 255 -11.57 24.52 4.86
C PHE A 255 -11.31 26.02 4.67
N ALA A 256 -10.84 26.42 3.48
CA ALA A 256 -10.55 27.82 3.17
C ALA A 256 -11.80 28.72 3.25
N ASN A 257 -12.94 28.19 2.78
CA ASN A 257 -14.22 28.87 2.86
C ASN A 257 -14.86 28.84 4.27
N GLY A 258 -14.34 28.01 5.18
CA GLY A 258 -14.92 27.81 6.51
C GLY A 258 -16.18 26.93 6.52
N ASP A 259 -16.45 26.21 5.44
CA ASP A 259 -17.57 25.27 5.34
C ASP A 259 -17.42 24.10 6.30
N VAL A 260 -16.17 23.65 6.50
CA VAL A 260 -15.82 22.57 7.41
C VAL A 260 -14.82 23.03 8.47
N TRP A 261 -14.82 22.35 9.60
CA TRP A 261 -13.95 22.67 10.75
C TRP A 261 -13.03 21.53 11.15
N VAL A 262 -13.36 20.31 10.76
CA VAL A 262 -12.58 19.12 11.04
C VAL A 262 -12.79 18.10 9.94
N GLY A 263 -11.73 17.37 9.59
CA GLY A 263 -11.78 16.37 8.54
C GLY A 263 -10.64 15.37 8.61
N ALA A 264 -10.79 14.29 7.86
CA ALA A 264 -9.70 13.37 7.57
C ALA A 264 -9.07 13.74 6.23
N GLY A 265 -7.78 14.02 6.24
CA GLY A 265 -7.02 14.41 5.06
C GLY A 265 -5.57 13.98 5.15
N TRP A 266 -4.71 14.62 4.38
CA TRP A 266 -3.28 14.31 4.34
C TRP A 266 -2.45 15.55 4.69
N PRO A 267 -1.18 15.42 5.08
CA PRO A 267 -0.29 16.55 5.35
C PRO A 267 -0.24 17.58 4.21
N TYR A 268 -0.37 17.12 2.96
CA TYR A 268 -0.44 17.99 1.78
C TYR A 268 -1.53 19.07 1.90
N GLN A 269 -2.76 18.71 2.29
CA GLN A 269 -3.84 19.69 2.47
C GLN A 269 -3.50 20.68 3.57
N THR A 270 -2.99 20.20 4.71
CA THR A 270 -2.59 21.08 5.83
C THR A 270 -1.51 22.07 5.43
N LEU A 271 -0.46 21.61 4.74
CA LEU A 271 0.61 22.47 4.25
C LEU A 271 0.09 23.51 3.25
N THR A 272 -0.74 23.10 2.32
CA THR A 272 -1.36 23.99 1.33
C THR A 272 -2.25 25.03 2.00
N LEU A 273 -3.06 24.63 2.98
CA LEU A 273 -3.92 25.56 3.72
C LEU A 273 -3.10 26.56 4.55
N LYS A 274 -2.04 26.11 5.23
CA LYS A 274 -1.12 27.00 5.96
C LYS A 274 -0.43 27.99 5.05
N SER A 275 0.02 27.60 3.85
CA SER A 275 0.62 28.53 2.87
C SER A 275 -0.36 29.63 2.45
N LYS A 276 -1.66 29.33 2.44
CA LYS A 276 -2.77 30.28 2.19
C LYS A 276 -3.22 31.02 3.44
N LYS A 277 -2.49 30.90 4.57
CA LYS A 277 -2.80 31.52 5.86
C LYS A 277 -4.16 31.10 6.45
N VAL A 278 -4.69 29.95 6.06
CA VAL A 278 -5.90 29.38 6.69
C VAL A 278 -5.50 28.82 8.07
N PRO A 279 -6.27 29.10 9.14
CA PRO A 279 -5.92 28.71 10.51
C PRO A 279 -6.23 27.22 10.75
N VAL A 280 -5.40 26.34 10.23
CA VAL A 280 -5.51 24.89 10.42
C VAL A 280 -4.27 24.29 11.05
N ALA A 281 -4.47 23.16 11.70
CA ALA A 281 -3.41 22.26 12.13
C ALA A 281 -3.89 20.81 11.91
N GLU A 282 -2.96 19.87 12.08
CA GLU A 282 -3.27 18.45 11.99
C GLU A 282 -2.68 17.70 13.19
N THR A 283 -3.22 16.53 13.44
CA THR A 283 -2.75 15.62 14.48
C THR A 283 -3.01 14.18 14.07
N ILE A 284 -2.22 13.26 14.64
CA ILE A 284 -2.55 11.83 14.66
C ILE A 284 -3.20 11.55 16.02
N PRO A 285 -4.49 11.15 16.03
CA PRO A 285 -5.19 10.82 17.26
C PRO A 285 -4.59 9.60 17.97
N LYS A 286 -4.97 9.43 19.25
CA LYS A 286 -4.46 8.35 20.12
C LYS A 286 -4.74 6.92 19.60
N GLU A 287 -5.73 6.78 18.76
CA GLU A 287 -6.04 5.51 18.11
C GLU A 287 -5.01 5.10 17.04
N GLY A 288 -4.09 6.02 16.68
CA GLY A 288 -3.20 5.89 15.54
C GLY A 288 -3.87 6.37 14.25
N ALA A 289 -3.26 6.07 13.11
CA ALA A 289 -3.78 6.45 11.81
C ALA A 289 -3.64 5.30 10.80
N THR A 290 -4.47 5.29 9.79
CA THR A 290 -4.12 4.63 8.54
C THR A 290 -3.20 5.56 7.74
N GLY A 291 -2.54 5.02 6.72
CA GLY A 291 -1.67 5.82 5.87
C GLY A 291 -1.45 5.13 4.54
N TRP A 292 -1.12 5.91 3.54
CA TRP A 292 -0.83 5.39 2.21
C TRP A 292 0.68 5.35 1.98
N ALA A 293 1.10 4.41 1.15
CA ALA A 293 2.45 4.34 0.63
C ALA A 293 2.35 3.88 -0.83
N ASP A 294 2.70 4.78 -1.74
CA ASP A 294 2.53 4.51 -3.14
C ASP A 294 3.71 3.70 -3.69
N THR A 295 3.42 2.85 -4.63
CA THR A 295 4.37 1.88 -5.17
C THR A 295 4.49 2.01 -6.67
N TRP A 296 5.71 2.24 -7.18
CA TRP A 296 6.01 2.06 -8.59
C TRP A 296 6.03 0.57 -8.93
N MET A 297 5.05 0.11 -9.69
CA MET A 297 4.87 -1.28 -10.09
C MET A 297 5.11 -1.45 -11.59
N LEU A 298 5.78 -2.56 -11.97
CA LEU A 298 6.08 -2.88 -13.36
C LEU A 298 4.92 -3.66 -13.99
N ALA A 299 4.38 -3.16 -15.09
CA ALA A 299 3.30 -3.80 -15.84
C ALA A 299 3.70 -5.20 -16.32
N LYS A 300 2.74 -6.13 -16.35
CA LYS A 300 2.96 -7.51 -16.81
C LYS A 300 3.54 -7.55 -18.23
N LYS A 301 3.01 -6.72 -19.13
CA LYS A 301 3.38 -6.64 -20.54
C LYS A 301 4.18 -5.37 -20.88
N ALA A 302 4.90 -4.80 -19.89
CA ALA A 302 5.76 -3.63 -20.14
C ALA A 302 6.71 -3.88 -21.32
N LYS A 303 6.72 -2.96 -22.28
CA LYS A 303 7.58 -2.99 -23.45
C LYS A 303 8.96 -2.38 -23.18
N HIS A 304 9.05 -1.54 -22.15
CA HIS A 304 10.25 -0.78 -21.81
C HIS A 304 10.74 -1.08 -20.38
N PRO A 305 11.03 -2.38 -20.06
CA PRO A 305 11.37 -2.77 -18.69
C PRO A 305 12.69 -2.19 -18.19
N ASN A 306 13.68 -1.94 -19.06
CA ASN A 306 14.93 -1.33 -18.62
C ASN A 306 14.74 0.13 -18.26
N CYS A 307 13.97 0.91 -19.04
CA CYS A 307 13.58 2.28 -18.68
C CYS A 307 12.76 2.29 -17.38
N ALA A 308 11.91 1.30 -17.12
CA ALA A 308 11.16 1.17 -15.89
C ALA A 308 12.08 0.92 -14.67
N TYR A 309 13.07 0.02 -14.78
CA TYR A 309 14.07 -0.18 -13.73
C TYR A 309 14.96 1.06 -13.50
N LEU A 310 15.35 1.75 -14.57
CA LEU A 310 16.07 3.01 -14.46
C LEU A 310 15.24 4.08 -13.75
N TRP A 311 13.93 4.15 -14.01
CA TRP A 311 13.03 5.05 -13.31
C TRP A 311 12.94 4.71 -11.82
N MET A 312 12.67 3.44 -11.44
CA MET A 312 12.67 3.02 -10.05
C MET A 312 13.99 3.32 -9.34
N LYS A 313 15.14 3.07 -10.00
CA LYS A 313 16.47 3.43 -9.49
C LYS A 313 16.61 4.93 -9.27
N TRP A 314 16.16 5.74 -10.22
CA TRP A 314 16.23 7.20 -10.18
C TRP A 314 15.41 7.80 -9.05
N VAL A 315 14.11 7.46 -9.01
CA VAL A 315 13.17 7.99 -8.01
C VAL A 315 13.40 7.45 -6.59
N SER A 316 14.22 6.42 -6.45
CA SER A 316 14.64 5.87 -5.14
C SER A 316 15.87 6.56 -4.57
N THR A 317 16.51 7.47 -5.31
CA THR A 317 17.70 8.19 -4.80
C THR A 317 17.30 9.22 -3.74
N PRO A 318 18.15 9.47 -2.71
CA PRO A 318 17.81 10.39 -1.63
C PRO A 318 17.46 11.80 -2.11
N LYS A 319 18.21 12.32 -3.09
CA LYS A 319 17.97 13.66 -3.62
C LYS A 319 16.64 13.77 -4.34
N VAL A 320 16.31 12.81 -5.21
CA VAL A 320 15.07 12.83 -5.98
C VAL A 320 13.87 12.64 -5.06
N GLN A 321 13.96 11.74 -4.07
CA GLN A 321 12.89 11.62 -3.08
C GLN A 321 12.70 12.89 -2.23
N ALA A 322 13.78 13.61 -1.92
CA ALA A 322 13.67 14.90 -1.27
C ALA A 322 12.96 15.94 -2.16
N GLU A 323 13.29 16.00 -3.45
CA GLU A 323 12.62 16.88 -4.41
C GLU A 323 11.14 16.55 -4.55
N GLN A 324 10.79 15.26 -4.63
CA GLN A 324 9.41 14.79 -4.70
C GLN A 324 8.63 15.09 -3.41
N ALA A 325 9.22 14.81 -2.25
CA ALA A 325 8.63 15.09 -0.95
C ALA A 325 8.24 16.57 -0.80
N LEU A 326 9.15 17.48 -1.15
CA LEU A 326 8.90 18.92 -1.08
C LEU A 326 7.93 19.40 -2.16
N GLY A 327 8.00 18.83 -3.35
CA GLY A 327 7.14 19.21 -4.48
C GLY A 327 5.70 18.79 -4.31
N PHE A 328 5.45 17.67 -3.63
CA PHE A 328 4.13 17.09 -3.46
C PHE A 328 3.59 17.14 -2.02
N GLY A 329 4.43 17.41 -1.02
CA GLY A 329 3.99 17.47 0.38
C GLY A 329 3.87 16.11 1.07
N GLU A 330 4.79 15.19 0.78
CA GLU A 330 4.79 13.82 1.25
C GLU A 330 6.07 13.46 2.01
N THR A 331 6.06 12.35 2.72
CA THR A 331 7.26 11.85 3.40
C THR A 331 8.04 10.91 2.49
N PRO A 332 9.38 11.08 2.35
CA PRO A 332 10.18 10.18 1.54
C PRO A 332 10.29 8.79 2.18
N ALA A 333 10.34 7.73 1.36
CA ALA A 333 10.64 6.39 1.83
C ALA A 333 12.13 6.20 2.18
N ASN A 334 13.02 6.96 1.54
CA ASN A 334 14.46 6.87 1.73
C ASN A 334 14.91 7.73 2.92
N THR A 335 15.45 7.10 3.96
CA THR A 335 15.90 7.77 5.19
C THR A 335 17.04 8.77 4.98
N LYS A 336 17.78 8.66 3.87
CA LYS A 336 18.86 9.57 3.53
C LYS A 336 18.39 10.83 2.78
N ALA A 337 17.10 11.02 2.60
CA ALA A 337 16.54 12.20 1.95
C ALA A 337 16.63 13.46 2.83
N CYS A 338 16.59 13.32 4.15
CA CYS A 338 16.57 14.42 5.14
C CYS A 338 17.62 15.53 4.91
N PRO A 339 18.92 15.24 4.72
CA PRO A 339 19.91 16.29 4.48
C PRO A 339 19.61 17.11 3.21
N PHE A 340 19.08 16.45 2.17
CA PHE A 340 18.68 17.12 0.93
C PHE A 340 17.44 17.99 1.13
N MET A 341 16.45 17.49 1.85
CA MET A 341 15.24 18.26 2.20
C MET A 341 15.61 19.53 2.94
N ASN A 342 16.41 19.45 4.03
CA ASN A 342 16.81 20.60 4.83
C ASN A 342 17.70 21.58 4.06
N LYS A 343 18.50 21.09 3.08
CA LYS A 343 19.27 21.97 2.20
C LYS A 343 18.37 22.78 1.25
N MET A 344 17.26 22.21 0.79
CA MET A 344 16.31 22.88 -0.10
C MET A 344 15.36 23.80 0.67
N THR A 345 14.89 23.34 1.84
CA THR A 345 13.98 24.09 2.71
C THR A 345 14.31 23.77 4.16
N ALA A 346 14.85 24.73 4.89
CA ALA A 346 15.26 24.56 6.29
C ALA A 346 14.11 24.02 7.15
N GLY A 347 14.36 22.97 7.94
CA GLY A 347 13.37 22.34 8.83
C GLY A 347 12.36 21.41 8.13
N SER A 348 12.43 21.26 6.81
CA SER A 348 11.46 20.45 6.07
C SER A 348 11.52 18.97 6.42
N CYS A 349 12.68 18.40 6.71
CA CYS A 349 12.79 17.03 7.18
C CYS A 349 11.86 16.75 8.37
N HIS A 350 11.87 17.64 9.36
CA HIS A 350 10.99 17.53 10.53
C HIS A 350 9.52 17.79 10.18
N SER A 351 9.25 18.83 9.41
CA SER A 351 7.88 19.20 9.03
C SER A 351 7.16 18.12 8.23
N TYR A 352 7.90 17.27 7.49
CA TYR A 352 7.38 16.16 6.70
C TYR A 352 7.58 14.80 7.39
N HIS A 353 7.92 14.80 8.68
CA HIS A 353 8.11 13.59 9.48
C HIS A 353 9.16 12.61 8.95
N ALA A 354 10.11 13.06 8.13
CA ALA A 354 11.13 12.20 7.55
C ALA A 354 12.19 11.75 8.59
N ASP A 355 12.30 12.45 9.71
CA ASP A 355 13.13 12.16 10.89
C ASP A 355 12.32 11.61 12.08
N ALA A 356 11.06 11.26 11.85
CA ALA A 356 10.20 10.78 12.93
C ALA A 356 10.74 9.52 13.59
N PRO A 357 10.50 9.30 14.89
CA PRO A 357 10.93 8.09 15.58
C PRO A 357 10.16 6.85 15.09
N THR A 358 10.77 5.68 15.25
CA THR A 358 10.17 4.39 14.84
C THR A 358 8.75 4.19 15.41
N ALA A 359 8.45 4.68 16.59
CA ALA A 359 7.13 4.62 17.20
C ALA A 359 6.06 5.33 16.36
N TYR A 360 6.41 6.45 15.71
CA TYR A 360 5.53 7.16 14.80
C TYR A 360 5.14 6.28 13.60
N PHE A 361 6.14 5.68 12.94
CA PHE A 361 5.89 4.77 11.81
C PHE A 361 5.05 3.56 12.22
N ASN A 362 5.29 2.99 13.40
CA ASN A 362 4.54 1.84 13.91
C ASN A 362 3.08 2.19 14.24
N SER A 363 2.76 3.46 14.49
CA SER A 363 1.39 3.93 14.71
C SER A 363 0.56 4.01 13.42
N ILE A 364 1.22 3.95 12.25
CA ILE A 364 0.57 4.05 10.94
C ILE A 364 0.26 2.65 10.40
N LYS A 365 -0.99 2.41 10.06
CA LYS A 365 -1.46 1.19 9.38
C LYS A 365 -1.52 1.47 7.88
N PHE A 366 -0.48 1.07 7.14
CA PHE A 366 -0.43 1.33 5.70
C PHE A 366 -1.56 0.64 4.95
N TRP A 367 -2.15 1.37 4.01
CA TRP A 367 -3.24 0.89 3.17
C TRP A 367 -2.86 -0.41 2.49
N LYS A 368 -3.77 -1.35 2.56
CA LYS A 368 -3.66 -2.67 1.94
C LYS A 368 -5.01 -3.02 1.33
N THR A 369 -5.01 -3.59 0.15
CA THR A 369 -6.27 -4.06 -0.45
C THR A 369 -6.90 -5.12 0.45
N PRO A 370 -8.14 -4.96 0.92
CA PRO A 370 -8.87 -6.02 1.59
C PRO A 370 -9.07 -7.23 0.67
N VAL A 371 -8.68 -8.39 1.14
CA VAL A 371 -8.82 -9.67 0.43
C VAL A 371 -9.56 -10.69 1.29
N ALA A 372 -10.17 -11.69 0.66
CA ALA A 372 -10.94 -12.69 1.39
C ALA A 372 -10.08 -13.54 2.35
N ASP A 373 -8.80 -13.72 2.05
CA ASP A 373 -7.82 -14.34 2.95
C ASP A 373 -7.39 -13.34 4.03
N CYS A 374 -7.70 -13.64 5.28
CA CYS A 374 -7.34 -12.82 6.43
C CYS A 374 -5.84 -12.88 6.82
N GLY A 375 -4.92 -13.16 5.89
CA GLY A 375 -3.49 -13.29 6.16
C GLY A 375 -3.10 -14.60 6.88
N ASN A 376 -4.08 -15.45 7.20
CA ASN A 376 -3.91 -16.71 7.94
C ASN A 376 -4.34 -17.95 7.13
N GLY A 377 -4.55 -17.80 5.82
CA GLY A 377 -5.04 -18.85 4.93
C GLY A 377 -6.55 -19.13 5.02
N LYS A 378 -7.28 -18.40 5.88
CA LYS A 378 -8.75 -18.54 6.02
C LYS A 378 -9.46 -17.48 5.18
N LYS A 379 -10.39 -17.91 4.34
CA LYS A 379 -11.20 -17.02 3.50
C LYS A 379 -12.45 -16.54 4.25
N ASN A 380 -12.27 -15.85 5.35
CA ASN A 380 -13.37 -15.35 6.21
C ASN A 380 -13.35 -13.81 6.39
N CYS A 381 -12.50 -13.12 5.65
CA CYS A 381 -12.49 -11.67 5.58
C CYS A 381 -13.32 -11.15 4.41
N VAL A 382 -13.82 -9.93 4.58
CA VAL A 382 -14.63 -9.24 3.56
C VAL A 382 -13.68 -8.57 2.56
N ASP A 383 -13.82 -8.91 1.28
CA ASP A 383 -12.94 -8.42 0.21
C ASP A 383 -13.26 -6.99 -0.26
N TYR A 384 -12.40 -6.46 -1.11
CA TYR A 384 -12.53 -5.08 -1.61
C TYR A 384 -13.79 -4.85 -2.45
N THR A 385 -14.31 -5.87 -3.13
CA THR A 385 -15.55 -5.75 -3.91
C THR A 385 -16.74 -5.45 -3.00
N ALA A 386 -16.81 -6.18 -1.88
CA ALA A 386 -17.83 -5.93 -0.86
C ALA A 386 -17.61 -4.57 -0.16
N TRP A 387 -16.35 -4.14 0.04
CA TRP A 387 -16.05 -2.81 0.57
C TRP A 387 -16.57 -1.69 -0.36
N GLN A 388 -16.34 -1.81 -1.67
CA GLN A 388 -16.83 -0.84 -2.66
C GLN A 388 -18.35 -0.76 -2.65
N LYS A 389 -19.04 -1.93 -2.63
CA LYS A 389 -20.51 -1.97 -2.56
C LYS A 389 -21.03 -1.28 -1.30
N ALA A 390 -20.48 -1.65 -0.13
CA ALA A 390 -20.91 -1.06 1.14
C ALA A 390 -20.62 0.45 1.21
N TRP A 391 -19.51 0.90 0.65
CA TRP A 391 -19.19 2.32 0.57
C TRP A 391 -20.21 3.10 -0.26
N THR A 392 -20.61 2.56 -1.41
CA THR A 392 -21.70 3.15 -2.22
C THR A 392 -23.01 3.22 -1.42
N GLU A 393 -23.34 2.18 -0.64
CA GLU A 393 -24.53 2.21 0.24
C GLU A 393 -24.41 3.24 1.38
N VAL A 394 -23.20 3.51 1.87
CA VAL A 394 -22.96 4.54 2.90
C VAL A 394 -23.08 5.93 2.33
N THR A 395 -22.51 6.19 1.17
CA THR A 395 -22.41 7.56 0.61
C THR A 395 -23.55 7.92 -0.34
N GLY A 396 -24.12 6.96 -1.03
CA GLY A 396 -25.15 7.03 -2.08
C GLY A 396 -26.50 7.33 -1.71
#